data_574a2f9ade68195af5013660e7b09e54
#
_entry.id   574a2f9ade68195af5013660e7b09e54
#
_cell.length_a   1.000
_cell.length_b   1.000
_cell.length_c   1.000
_cell.angle_alpha   90.00
_cell.angle_beta   90.00
_cell.angle_gamma   90.00
#
_symmetry.space_group_name_H-M   'P 1'
#
loop_
_entity.id
_entity.type
_entity.pdbx_description
1 polymer ?
#
loop_
_entity_poly.entity_id
_entity_poly.type
_entity_poly.pdbx_seq_one_letter_code
_entity_poly.pdbx_strand_id
1 'polypeptide(L)'
;MLKIDNITKSFSVGTETRRALDGVSLNVKKGDFITIIGANGAGKSPLFNAIAGSFITDSGTITLDGQDITLMSEYKRAHSIGRLFQDPMRGSAPGMTIEENLALAAGSGKWLSRVSKRDRELFREKVSILGMGLEDRFDQSVGGLSGGQRQALTLIMATINPPKLLLLDEHTAALDPGAAEKILRVTDSIIREHNLTCLMITHNMQSALELGNRTIMMDKGKIVMDVSGDERAALTVNDLLLRFREISGKALDNDRMLLI
;
A
#
# COMPACT_ATOMS: atom_id res chain seq x y z
N MET A 1 0.34 -14.12 -10.53
CA MET A 1 -0.58 -13.05 -10.14
C MET A 1 -0.07 -11.70 -10.62
N LEU A 2 0.94 -11.06 -9.99
CA LEU A 2 1.64 -9.90 -10.55
C LEU A 2 3.03 -10.33 -11.04
N LYS A 3 3.38 -10.01 -12.29
CA LYS A 3 4.72 -10.19 -12.84
C LYS A 3 5.22 -8.84 -13.35
N ILE A 4 6.38 -8.45 -12.87
CA ILE A 4 7.14 -7.29 -13.32
C ILE A 4 8.40 -7.81 -13.96
N ASP A 5 8.72 -7.37 -15.18
CA ASP A 5 9.84 -7.86 -15.94
C ASP A 5 10.69 -6.70 -16.45
N ASN A 6 11.85 -6.55 -15.85
CA ASN A 6 12.92 -5.62 -16.21
C ASN A 6 12.45 -4.17 -16.45
N ILE A 7 11.58 -3.64 -15.56
CA ILE A 7 11.07 -2.26 -15.70
C ILE A 7 12.14 -1.24 -15.36
N THR A 8 12.19 -0.16 -16.15
CA THR A 8 13.02 1.01 -15.88
C THR A 8 12.18 2.28 -15.87
N LYS A 9 12.61 3.27 -15.08
CA LYS A 9 12.03 4.62 -15.10
C LYS A 9 13.05 5.66 -14.69
N SER A 10 13.16 6.69 -15.52
CA SER A 10 14.00 7.85 -15.25
C SER A 10 13.15 9.11 -15.20
N PHE A 11 13.52 10.05 -14.34
CA PHE A 11 12.92 11.37 -14.24
C PHE A 11 14.00 12.43 -14.43
N SER A 12 13.70 13.46 -15.22
CA SER A 12 14.59 14.61 -15.41
C SER A 12 14.20 15.73 -14.44
N VAL A 13 15.17 16.21 -13.69
CA VAL A 13 15.04 17.37 -12.80
C VAL A 13 16.08 18.40 -13.24
N GLY A 14 15.65 19.42 -14.00
CA GLY A 14 16.56 20.34 -14.67
C GLY A 14 17.42 19.61 -15.72
N THR A 15 18.74 19.72 -15.58
CA THR A 15 19.71 19.04 -16.47
C THR A 15 20.10 17.64 -16.02
N GLU A 16 19.73 17.24 -14.82
CA GLU A 16 20.07 15.92 -14.28
C GLU A 16 18.96 14.91 -14.57
N THR A 17 19.34 13.70 -15.02
CA THR A 17 18.46 12.56 -15.16
C THR A 17 18.73 11.57 -14.04
N ARG A 18 17.71 11.33 -13.21
CA ARG A 18 17.78 10.35 -12.12
C ARG A 18 16.97 9.09 -12.48
N ARG A 19 17.63 7.96 -12.47
CA ARG A 19 16.97 6.65 -12.65
C ARG A 19 16.33 6.24 -11.34
N ALA A 20 14.99 6.19 -11.33
CA ALA A 20 14.20 5.86 -10.15
C ALA A 20 13.90 4.36 -10.05
N LEU A 21 13.80 3.65 -11.21
CA LEU A 21 13.74 2.20 -11.33
C LEU A 21 14.79 1.76 -12.35
N ASP A 22 15.58 0.74 -12.01
CA ASP A 22 16.74 0.29 -12.80
C ASP A 22 16.70 -1.22 -12.97
N GLY A 23 15.90 -1.71 -13.93
CA GLY A 23 15.79 -3.12 -14.27
C GLY A 23 15.08 -3.94 -13.19
N VAL A 24 14.03 -3.40 -12.58
CA VAL A 24 13.28 -4.11 -11.52
C VAL A 24 12.48 -5.26 -12.11
N SER A 25 12.73 -6.46 -11.60
CA SER A 25 11.93 -7.66 -11.87
C SER A 25 11.40 -8.24 -10.58
N LEU A 26 10.11 -8.61 -10.55
CA LEU A 26 9.43 -9.15 -9.38
C LEU A 26 8.30 -10.07 -9.81
N ASN A 27 8.23 -11.25 -9.19
CA ASN A 27 7.12 -12.18 -9.38
C ASN A 27 6.39 -12.34 -8.04
N VAL A 28 5.09 -11.98 -8.02
CA VAL A 28 4.22 -12.05 -6.84
C VAL A 28 3.18 -13.14 -7.07
N LYS A 29 3.07 -14.07 -6.14
CA LYS A 29 2.05 -15.13 -6.17
C LYS A 29 0.73 -14.60 -5.60
N LYS A 30 -0.36 -15.29 -5.90
CA LYS A 30 -1.67 -14.98 -5.29
C LYS A 30 -1.60 -15.28 -3.79
N GLY A 31 -2.08 -14.35 -2.98
CA GLY A 31 -2.05 -14.44 -1.53
C GLY A 31 -0.70 -14.07 -0.89
N ASP A 32 0.32 -13.68 -1.68
CA ASP A 32 1.54 -13.11 -1.09
C ASP A 32 1.21 -11.78 -0.40
N PHE A 33 1.69 -11.65 0.83
CA PHE A 33 1.77 -10.36 1.51
C PHE A 33 3.24 -9.98 1.66
N ILE A 34 3.69 -9.07 0.81
CA ILE A 34 5.10 -8.68 0.69
C ILE A 34 5.33 -7.33 1.36
N THR A 35 6.28 -7.27 2.28
CA THR A 35 6.77 -6.02 2.86
C THR A 35 7.96 -5.51 2.07
N ILE A 36 7.99 -4.19 1.78
CA ILE A 36 9.04 -3.53 1.00
C ILE A 36 9.70 -2.47 1.86
N ILE A 37 10.99 -2.63 2.10
CA ILE A 37 11.82 -1.72 2.88
C ILE A 37 12.93 -1.10 2.01
N GLY A 38 13.58 -0.07 2.53
CA GLY A 38 14.69 0.62 1.85
C GLY A 38 14.75 2.10 2.22
N ALA A 39 15.87 2.75 1.93
CA ALA A 39 16.08 4.16 2.22
C ALA A 39 15.11 5.08 1.45
N ASN A 40 15.05 6.35 1.86
CA ASN A 40 14.40 7.39 1.08
C ASN A 40 15.09 7.52 -0.29
N GLY A 41 14.28 7.50 -1.35
CA GLY A 41 14.80 7.52 -2.71
C GLY A 41 15.31 6.18 -3.25
N ALA A 42 15.11 5.05 -2.54
CA ALA A 42 15.46 3.71 -2.99
C ALA A 42 14.65 3.19 -4.19
N GLY A 43 13.53 3.87 -4.55
CA GLY A 43 12.67 3.47 -5.66
C GLY A 43 11.33 2.83 -5.24
N LYS A 44 11.01 2.76 -3.94
CA LYS A 44 9.80 2.11 -3.41
C LYS A 44 8.51 2.74 -3.97
N SER A 45 8.28 4.03 -3.75
CA SER A 45 7.09 4.72 -4.26
C SER A 45 7.06 4.81 -5.80
N PRO A 46 8.19 4.99 -6.53
CA PRO A 46 8.23 4.78 -7.98
C PRO A 46 7.77 3.39 -8.42
N LEU A 47 8.13 2.31 -7.69
CA LEU A 47 7.64 0.96 -8.00
C LEU A 47 6.10 0.88 -7.85
N PHE A 48 5.54 1.41 -6.77
CA PHE A 48 4.09 1.46 -6.57
C PHE A 48 3.38 2.28 -7.64
N ASN A 49 3.94 3.43 -8.00
CA ASN A 49 3.41 4.29 -9.04
C ASN A 49 3.43 3.60 -10.41
N ALA A 50 4.50 2.83 -10.73
CA ALA A 50 4.58 2.04 -11.95
C ALA A 50 3.51 0.95 -11.97
N ILE A 51 3.29 0.23 -10.86
CA ILE A 51 2.26 -0.82 -10.74
C ILE A 51 0.86 -0.21 -10.84
N ALA A 52 0.62 0.90 -10.14
CA ALA A 52 -0.68 1.60 -10.16
C ALA A 52 -0.99 2.28 -11.50
N GLY A 53 0.04 2.57 -12.33
CA GLY A 53 -0.12 3.26 -13.61
C GLY A 53 -0.15 4.76 -13.53
N SER A 54 0.37 5.34 -12.44
CA SER A 54 0.50 6.80 -12.26
C SER A 54 1.51 7.41 -13.25
N PHE A 55 2.36 6.58 -13.85
CA PHE A 55 3.17 6.88 -15.03
C PHE A 55 3.44 5.60 -15.82
N ILE A 56 3.86 5.75 -17.07
CA ILE A 56 4.32 4.65 -17.93
C ILE A 56 5.82 4.45 -17.71
N THR A 57 6.26 3.19 -17.59
CA THR A 57 7.67 2.82 -17.51
C THR A 57 8.40 3.10 -18.84
N ASP A 58 9.71 3.38 -18.80
CA ASP A 58 10.51 3.64 -19.99
C ASP A 58 10.82 2.34 -20.74
N SER A 59 10.92 1.21 -20.03
CA SER A 59 11.07 -0.13 -20.58
C SER A 59 10.51 -1.20 -19.65
N GLY A 60 10.47 -2.45 -20.13
CA GLY A 60 9.97 -3.60 -19.39
C GLY A 60 8.44 -3.75 -19.45
N THR A 61 7.92 -4.76 -18.76
CA THR A 61 6.48 -5.08 -18.77
C THR A 61 5.93 -5.34 -17.39
N ILE A 62 4.64 -5.05 -17.20
CA ILE A 62 3.88 -5.33 -15.97
C ILE A 62 2.63 -6.12 -16.36
N THR A 63 2.50 -7.32 -15.79
CA THR A 63 1.36 -8.21 -16.04
C THR A 63 0.63 -8.50 -14.73
N LEU A 64 -0.70 -8.36 -14.74
CA LEU A 64 -1.58 -8.68 -13.61
C LEU A 64 -2.59 -9.74 -14.03
N ASP A 65 -2.59 -10.91 -13.38
CA ASP A 65 -3.43 -12.06 -13.71
C ASP A 65 -3.37 -12.46 -15.20
N GLY A 66 -2.16 -12.45 -15.79
CA GLY A 66 -1.95 -12.79 -17.20
C GLY A 66 -2.29 -11.67 -18.17
N GLN A 67 -2.87 -10.56 -17.72
CA GLN A 67 -3.15 -9.41 -18.56
C GLN A 67 -1.96 -8.43 -18.49
N ASP A 68 -1.45 -8.05 -19.67
CA ASP A 68 -0.49 -6.95 -19.77
C ASP A 68 -1.17 -5.63 -19.44
N ILE A 69 -0.68 -4.95 -18.38
CA ILE A 69 -1.17 -3.66 -17.93
C ILE A 69 -0.17 -2.53 -18.15
N THR A 70 0.96 -2.79 -18.81
CA THR A 70 2.10 -1.87 -18.94
C THR A 70 1.68 -0.48 -19.42
N LEU A 71 0.85 -0.41 -20.47
CA LEU A 71 0.35 0.83 -21.04
C LEU A 71 -1.07 1.21 -20.57
N MET A 72 -1.63 0.45 -19.63
CA MET A 72 -2.98 0.70 -19.13
C MET A 72 -2.98 1.91 -18.17
N SER A 73 -3.92 2.83 -18.34
CA SER A 73 -4.07 4.02 -17.48
C SER A 73 -4.42 3.65 -16.03
N GLU A 74 -4.02 4.50 -15.08
CA GLU A 74 -4.31 4.35 -13.65
C GLU A 74 -5.80 4.10 -13.38
N TYR A 75 -6.69 4.86 -14.02
CA TYR A 75 -8.14 4.68 -13.92
C TYR A 75 -8.60 3.25 -14.24
N LYS A 76 -8.07 2.65 -15.29
CA LYS A 76 -8.41 1.27 -15.67
C LYS A 76 -7.85 0.26 -14.68
N ARG A 77 -6.63 0.48 -14.17
CA ARG A 77 -6.01 -0.41 -13.16
C ARG A 77 -6.69 -0.33 -11.81
N ALA A 78 -7.27 0.82 -11.44
CA ALA A 78 -8.00 1.03 -10.19
C ALA A 78 -9.18 0.08 -9.98
N HIS A 79 -9.72 -0.54 -11.05
CA HIS A 79 -10.74 -1.57 -10.93
C HIS A 79 -10.21 -2.91 -10.37
N SER A 80 -8.89 -3.11 -10.38
CA SER A 80 -8.25 -4.35 -9.93
C SER A 80 -7.18 -4.12 -8.86
N ILE A 81 -6.71 -2.89 -8.70
CA ILE A 81 -5.66 -2.52 -7.77
C ILE A 81 -6.21 -1.52 -6.77
N GLY A 82 -6.32 -1.94 -5.50
CA GLY A 82 -6.60 -1.05 -4.38
C GLY A 82 -5.31 -0.34 -3.95
N ARG A 83 -5.40 0.93 -3.57
CA ARG A 83 -4.24 1.68 -3.11
C ARG A 83 -4.56 2.53 -1.89
N LEU A 84 -3.73 2.42 -0.84
CA LEU A 84 -3.66 3.37 0.25
C LEU A 84 -2.41 4.24 0.08
N PHE A 85 -2.61 5.53 0.30
CA PHE A 85 -1.54 6.53 0.24
C PHE A 85 -1.01 6.84 1.64
N GLN A 86 0.22 7.33 1.71
CA GLN A 86 0.81 7.85 2.94
C GLN A 86 -0.05 8.99 3.54
N ASP A 87 -0.56 9.88 2.68
CA ASP A 87 -1.50 10.92 3.05
C ASP A 87 -2.95 10.42 2.84
N PRO A 88 -3.74 10.21 3.93
CA PRO A 88 -5.10 9.71 3.84
C PRO A 88 -6.07 10.67 3.13
N MET A 89 -5.70 11.95 2.98
CA MET A 89 -6.48 12.92 2.22
C MET A 89 -6.57 12.55 0.74
N ARG A 90 -5.55 11.89 0.19
CA ARG A 90 -5.52 11.47 -1.22
C ARG A 90 -6.43 10.29 -1.53
N GLY A 91 -6.80 9.52 -0.53
CA GLY A 91 -7.67 8.34 -0.68
C GLY A 91 -9.15 8.61 -0.35
N SER A 92 -9.53 9.84 -0.02
CA SER A 92 -10.88 10.18 0.40
C SER A 92 -11.35 11.52 -0.19
N ALA A 93 -12.67 11.75 -0.15
CA ALA A 93 -13.28 13.04 -0.47
C ALA A 93 -13.68 13.75 0.84
N PRO A 94 -12.84 14.67 1.38
CA PRO A 94 -13.03 15.23 2.72
C PRO A 94 -14.31 16.05 2.88
N GLY A 95 -14.82 16.64 1.80
CA GLY A 95 -16.07 17.40 1.80
C GLY A 95 -17.33 16.55 1.80
N MET A 96 -17.19 15.24 1.60
CA MET A 96 -18.29 14.27 1.58
C MET A 96 -18.40 13.55 2.93
N THR A 97 -19.56 12.97 3.19
CA THR A 97 -19.81 12.14 4.38
C THR A 97 -19.12 10.81 4.30
N ILE A 98 -19.04 10.08 5.44
CA ILE A 98 -18.51 8.71 5.49
C ILE A 98 -19.32 7.81 4.54
N GLU A 99 -20.65 7.89 4.58
CA GLU A 99 -21.53 7.09 3.72
C GLU A 99 -21.28 7.35 2.23
N GLU A 100 -21.15 8.62 1.83
CA GLU A 100 -20.89 9.00 0.44
C GLU A 100 -19.52 8.50 -0.04
N ASN A 101 -18.48 8.59 0.80
CA ASN A 101 -17.16 8.05 0.49
C ASN A 101 -17.21 6.53 0.28
N LEU A 102 -17.91 5.79 1.15
CA LEU A 102 -18.08 4.34 1.02
C LEU A 102 -18.88 3.98 -0.24
N ALA A 103 -19.94 4.73 -0.56
CA ALA A 103 -20.74 4.51 -1.76
C ALA A 103 -19.93 4.72 -3.04
N LEU A 104 -19.06 5.74 -3.07
CA LEU A 104 -18.13 5.98 -4.18
C LEU A 104 -17.16 4.79 -4.33
N ALA A 105 -16.55 4.35 -3.24
CA ALA A 105 -15.60 3.25 -3.24
C ALA A 105 -16.25 1.92 -3.65
N ALA A 106 -17.49 1.68 -3.25
CA ALA A 106 -18.26 0.51 -3.65
C ALA A 106 -18.62 0.49 -5.15
N GLY A 107 -18.36 1.59 -5.88
CA GLY A 107 -18.64 1.67 -7.31
C GLY A 107 -20.12 1.57 -7.64
N SER A 108 -21.00 1.95 -6.71
CA SER A 108 -22.43 1.80 -6.83
C SER A 108 -23.05 2.56 -8.02
N GLY A 109 -22.24 3.31 -8.79
CA GLY A 109 -22.62 4.02 -10.01
C GLY A 109 -23.74 5.05 -9.82
N LYS A 110 -24.32 5.07 -8.64
CA LYS A 110 -25.47 5.84 -8.22
C LYS A 110 -25.10 6.91 -7.18
N TRP A 111 -23.93 7.50 -7.33
CA TRP A 111 -23.47 8.57 -6.40
C TRP A 111 -24.48 9.72 -6.27
N LEU A 112 -25.39 9.87 -7.25
CA LEU A 112 -26.52 10.81 -7.22
C LEU A 112 -27.81 10.18 -6.65
N SER A 113 -27.84 8.88 -6.35
CA SER A 113 -29.00 8.22 -5.76
C SER A 113 -28.75 7.90 -4.29
N ARG A 114 -29.80 7.94 -3.49
CA ARG A 114 -29.77 7.58 -2.07
C ARG A 114 -29.21 6.16 -1.89
N VAL A 115 -28.22 6.02 -0.99
CA VAL A 115 -27.67 4.70 -0.61
C VAL A 115 -28.84 3.80 -0.14
N SER A 116 -28.88 2.57 -0.62
CA SER A 116 -29.94 1.65 -0.21
C SER A 116 -29.76 1.24 1.26
N LYS A 117 -30.86 0.85 1.94
CA LYS A 117 -30.76 0.32 3.33
C LYS A 117 -29.79 -0.87 3.42
N ARG A 118 -29.83 -1.76 2.42
CA ARG A 118 -28.95 -2.91 2.35
C ARG A 118 -27.47 -2.52 2.24
N ASP A 119 -27.15 -1.55 1.39
CA ASP A 119 -25.76 -1.06 1.23
C ASP A 119 -25.28 -0.37 2.51
N ARG A 120 -26.17 0.41 3.17
CA ARG A 120 -25.84 1.05 4.45
C ARG A 120 -25.57 0.05 5.56
N GLU A 121 -26.31 -1.06 5.63
CA GLU A 121 -26.07 -2.16 6.57
C GLU A 121 -24.73 -2.84 6.29
N LEU A 122 -24.43 -3.14 5.02
CA LEU A 122 -23.13 -3.69 4.60
C LEU A 122 -21.97 -2.76 4.96
N PHE A 123 -22.13 -1.47 4.74
CA PHE A 123 -21.10 -0.49 5.11
C PHE A 123 -20.89 -0.45 6.62
N ARG A 124 -21.98 -0.50 7.39
CA ARG A 124 -21.91 -0.53 8.85
C ARG A 124 -21.14 -1.74 9.35
N GLU A 125 -21.43 -2.93 8.84
CA GLU A 125 -20.73 -4.17 9.16
C GLU A 125 -19.23 -4.04 8.87
N LYS A 126 -18.86 -3.61 7.67
CA LYS A 126 -17.45 -3.45 7.29
C LYS A 126 -16.71 -2.39 8.10
N VAL A 127 -17.36 -1.28 8.43
CA VAL A 127 -16.75 -0.18 9.20
C VAL A 127 -16.64 -0.54 10.69
N SER A 128 -17.55 -1.34 11.24
CA SER A 128 -17.52 -1.77 12.66
C SER A 128 -16.27 -2.56 13.03
N ILE A 129 -15.65 -3.26 12.06
CA ILE A 129 -14.38 -3.99 12.23
C ILE A 129 -13.25 -3.05 12.72
N LEU A 130 -13.32 -1.76 12.37
CA LEU A 130 -12.36 -0.76 12.80
C LEU A 130 -12.40 -0.50 14.31
N GLY A 131 -13.56 -0.73 14.96
CA GLY A 131 -13.77 -0.44 16.39
C GLY A 131 -13.48 1.01 16.76
N MET A 132 -13.83 1.97 15.88
CA MET A 132 -13.57 3.41 16.04
C MET A 132 -14.86 4.23 16.15
N GLY A 133 -16.03 3.59 16.22
CA GLY A 133 -17.34 4.24 16.32
C GLY A 133 -17.73 5.03 15.06
N LEU A 134 -17.13 4.69 13.90
CA LEU A 134 -17.46 5.33 12.62
C LEU A 134 -18.77 4.83 12.06
N GLU A 135 -19.17 3.61 12.40
CA GLU A 135 -20.41 2.94 12.01
C GLU A 135 -21.67 3.70 12.44
N ASP A 136 -21.57 4.52 13.47
CA ASP A 136 -22.66 5.33 14.01
C ASP A 136 -22.63 6.80 13.55
N ARG A 137 -21.62 7.16 12.74
CA ARG A 137 -21.37 8.55 12.31
C ARG A 137 -21.35 8.73 10.80
N PHE A 138 -22.15 7.97 10.08
CA PHE A 138 -22.15 7.96 8.61
C PHE A 138 -22.46 9.28 7.95
N ASP A 139 -23.25 10.14 8.61
CA ASP A 139 -23.60 11.47 8.14
C ASP A 139 -22.50 12.53 8.46
N GLN A 140 -21.41 12.13 9.16
CA GLN A 140 -20.29 13.03 9.44
C GLN A 140 -19.39 13.18 8.21
N SER A 141 -18.94 14.42 7.95
CA SER A 141 -17.92 14.70 6.93
C SER A 141 -16.59 14.04 7.28
N VAL A 142 -15.95 13.41 6.28
CA VAL A 142 -14.63 12.77 6.41
C VAL A 142 -13.55 13.78 6.78
N GLY A 143 -13.71 15.05 6.38
CA GLY A 143 -12.80 16.14 6.78
C GLY A 143 -12.68 16.34 8.29
N GLY A 144 -13.72 16.01 9.07
CA GLY A 144 -13.75 16.10 10.53
C GLY A 144 -13.16 14.89 11.26
N LEU A 145 -12.72 13.85 10.57
CA LEU A 145 -12.12 12.67 11.18
C LEU A 145 -10.66 12.92 11.58
N SER A 146 -10.20 12.24 12.65
CA SER A 146 -8.77 12.19 12.97
C SER A 146 -7.98 11.51 11.84
N GLY A 147 -6.66 11.72 11.79
CA GLY A 147 -5.78 11.07 10.81
C GLY A 147 -5.94 9.54 10.82
N GLY A 148 -5.93 8.91 12.01
CA GLY A 148 -6.13 7.47 12.17
C GLY A 148 -7.51 7.00 11.71
N GLN A 149 -8.57 7.71 12.07
CA GLN A 149 -9.93 7.36 11.63
C GLN A 149 -10.08 7.45 10.11
N ARG A 150 -9.49 8.47 9.49
CA ARG A 150 -9.51 8.65 8.04
C ARG A 150 -8.70 7.56 7.35
N GLN A 151 -7.53 7.22 7.88
CA GLN A 151 -6.71 6.14 7.34
C GLN A 151 -7.42 4.78 7.42
N ALA A 152 -8.08 4.50 8.56
CA ALA A 152 -8.89 3.31 8.72
C ALA A 152 -10.06 3.27 7.74
N LEU A 153 -10.74 4.39 7.53
CA LEU A 153 -11.82 4.49 6.54
C LEU A 153 -11.30 4.23 5.12
N THR A 154 -10.16 4.83 4.74
CA THR A 154 -9.58 4.60 3.39
C THR A 154 -9.16 3.15 3.18
N LEU A 155 -8.75 2.43 4.23
CA LEU A 155 -8.50 0.98 4.17
C LEU A 155 -9.77 0.21 3.83
N ILE A 156 -10.89 0.49 4.52
CA ILE A 156 -12.19 -0.12 4.18
C ILE A 156 -12.60 0.23 2.74
N MET A 157 -12.47 1.50 2.35
CA MET A 157 -12.78 1.93 0.98
C MET A 157 -11.98 1.17 -0.08
N ALA A 158 -10.68 0.96 0.14
CA ALA A 158 -9.82 0.22 -0.79
C ALA A 158 -10.10 -1.29 -0.83
N THR A 159 -10.80 -1.83 0.17
CA THR A 159 -11.07 -3.26 0.32
C THR A 159 -12.57 -3.60 0.33
N ILE A 160 -13.45 -2.62 0.22
CA ILE A 160 -14.91 -2.81 0.20
C ILE A 160 -15.34 -3.76 -0.94
N ASN A 161 -14.70 -3.60 -2.09
CA ASN A 161 -14.67 -4.58 -3.17
C ASN A 161 -13.25 -5.16 -3.18
N PRO A 162 -13.05 -6.44 -2.79
CA PRO A 162 -11.72 -7.01 -2.66
C PRO A 162 -10.91 -6.85 -3.97
N PRO A 163 -9.79 -6.09 -3.96
CA PRO A 163 -8.98 -5.91 -5.15
C PRO A 163 -8.16 -7.17 -5.44
N LYS A 164 -7.68 -7.33 -6.67
CA LYS A 164 -6.72 -8.37 -7.01
C LYS A 164 -5.37 -8.14 -6.35
N LEU A 165 -4.98 -6.88 -6.24
CA LEU A 165 -3.72 -6.42 -5.62
C LEU A 165 -4.00 -5.22 -4.73
N LEU A 166 -3.50 -5.23 -3.50
CA LEU A 166 -3.55 -4.10 -2.57
C LEU A 166 -2.16 -3.49 -2.43
N LEU A 167 -2.05 -2.18 -2.62
CA LEU A 167 -0.82 -1.40 -2.45
C LEU A 167 -0.96 -0.49 -1.23
N LEU A 168 -0.11 -0.68 -0.22
CA LEU A 168 -0.08 0.07 1.02
C LEU A 168 1.20 0.90 1.11
N ASP A 169 1.12 2.21 0.86
CA ASP A 169 2.28 3.11 0.80
C ASP A 169 2.42 3.85 2.14
N GLU A 170 3.25 3.31 3.06
CA GLU A 170 3.57 3.92 4.36
C GLU A 170 2.32 4.40 5.14
N HIS A 171 1.25 3.65 5.04
CA HIS A 171 -0.10 4.04 5.43
C HIS A 171 -0.29 4.29 6.94
N THR A 172 0.73 4.08 7.76
CA THR A 172 0.71 4.34 9.20
C THR A 172 1.75 5.38 9.65
N ALA A 173 2.58 5.90 8.74
CA ALA A 173 3.72 6.75 9.08
C ALA A 173 3.36 8.11 9.71
N ALA A 174 2.15 8.62 9.43
CA ALA A 174 1.67 9.91 9.93
C ALA A 174 0.79 9.78 11.19
N LEU A 175 0.69 8.59 11.77
CA LEU A 175 -0.18 8.29 12.90
C LEU A 175 0.59 8.21 14.21
N ASP A 176 -0.11 8.43 15.31
CA ASP A 176 0.42 8.09 16.64
C ASP A 176 0.61 6.56 16.77
N PRO A 177 1.53 6.10 17.65
CA PRO A 177 1.88 4.68 17.75
C PRO A 177 0.68 3.76 18.01
N GLY A 178 -0.25 4.17 18.86
CA GLY A 178 -1.42 3.36 19.21
C GLY A 178 -2.40 3.22 18.04
N ALA A 179 -2.64 4.30 17.29
CA ALA A 179 -3.46 4.26 16.09
C ALA A 179 -2.77 3.43 14.98
N ALA A 180 -1.46 3.60 14.80
CA ALA A 180 -0.68 2.85 13.82
C ALA A 180 -0.77 1.34 14.07
N GLU A 181 -0.54 0.89 15.31
CA GLU A 181 -0.65 -0.53 15.68
C GLU A 181 -2.05 -1.09 15.45
N LYS A 182 -3.09 -0.32 15.80
CA LYS A 182 -4.48 -0.74 15.56
C LYS A 182 -4.77 -0.91 14.08
N ILE A 183 -4.32 0.04 13.25
CA ILE A 183 -4.52 -0.03 11.78
C ILE A 183 -3.75 -1.20 11.19
N LEU A 184 -2.51 -1.46 11.61
CA LEU A 184 -1.74 -2.61 11.15
C LEU A 184 -2.43 -3.94 11.46
N ARG A 185 -2.99 -4.10 12.69
CA ARG A 185 -3.77 -5.30 13.05
C ARG A 185 -5.02 -5.47 12.18
N VAL A 186 -5.77 -4.40 11.95
CA VAL A 186 -6.96 -4.46 11.07
C VAL A 186 -6.55 -4.76 9.64
N THR A 187 -5.46 -4.18 9.15
CA THR A 187 -4.91 -4.45 7.81
C THR A 187 -4.56 -5.92 7.64
N ASP A 188 -3.82 -6.51 8.59
CA ASP A 188 -3.44 -7.93 8.56
C ASP A 188 -4.69 -8.84 8.59
N SER A 189 -5.67 -8.52 9.44
CA SER A 189 -6.93 -9.27 9.51
C SER A 189 -7.68 -9.27 8.17
N ILE A 190 -7.86 -8.11 7.55
CA ILE A 190 -8.55 -7.98 6.26
C ILE A 190 -7.79 -8.74 5.15
N ILE A 191 -6.46 -8.63 5.10
CA ILE A 191 -5.64 -9.32 4.10
C ILE A 191 -5.78 -10.83 4.24
N ARG A 192 -5.72 -11.36 5.47
CA ARG A 192 -5.85 -12.80 5.74
C ARG A 192 -7.25 -13.32 5.47
N GLU A 193 -8.30 -12.62 5.96
CA GLU A 193 -9.68 -13.01 5.80
C GLU A 193 -10.10 -13.15 4.32
N HIS A 194 -9.66 -12.19 3.49
CA HIS A 194 -9.98 -12.16 2.07
C HIS A 194 -8.89 -12.80 1.18
N ASN A 195 -7.81 -13.35 1.76
CA ASN A 195 -6.66 -13.90 1.04
C ASN A 195 -6.14 -12.95 -0.04
N LEU A 196 -6.04 -11.65 0.32
CA LEU A 196 -5.60 -10.61 -0.61
C LEU A 196 -4.11 -10.75 -0.92
N THR A 197 -3.74 -10.44 -2.15
CA THR A 197 -2.35 -10.21 -2.50
C THR A 197 -2.01 -8.77 -2.15
N CYS A 198 -0.96 -8.54 -1.36
CA CYS A 198 -0.61 -7.23 -0.85
C CYS A 198 0.88 -6.92 -1.01
N LEU A 199 1.19 -5.70 -1.42
CA LEU A 199 2.51 -5.10 -1.29
C LEU A 199 2.41 -3.92 -0.32
N MET A 200 3.25 -3.90 0.71
CA MET A 200 3.27 -2.86 1.74
C MET A 200 4.65 -2.23 1.86
N ILE A 201 4.75 -0.95 1.58
CA ILE A 201 5.94 -0.16 1.90
C ILE A 201 5.87 0.23 3.38
N THR A 202 6.95 0.00 4.10
CA THR A 202 7.10 0.44 5.49
C THR A 202 8.53 0.87 5.79
N HIS A 203 8.68 1.84 6.69
CA HIS A 203 9.97 2.20 7.28
C HIS A 203 10.25 1.44 8.57
N ASN A 204 9.25 0.83 9.18
CA ASN A 204 9.39 0.09 10.43
C ASN A 204 9.88 -1.33 10.13
N MET A 205 11.11 -1.65 10.54
CA MET A 205 11.75 -2.96 10.33
C MET A 205 11.05 -4.08 11.11
N GLN A 206 10.51 -3.77 12.29
CA GLN A 206 9.75 -4.71 13.09
C GLN A 206 8.48 -5.12 12.35
N SER A 207 7.67 -4.14 11.90
CA SER A 207 6.47 -4.41 11.11
C SER A 207 6.77 -5.15 9.81
N ALA A 208 7.96 -4.90 9.20
CA ALA A 208 8.36 -5.60 7.98
C ALA A 208 8.60 -7.09 8.18
N LEU A 209 8.99 -7.52 9.40
CA LEU A 209 9.18 -8.92 9.75
C LEU A 209 7.93 -9.56 10.36
N GLU A 210 7.12 -8.80 11.10
CA GLU A 210 5.90 -9.32 11.74
C GLU A 210 4.76 -9.54 10.73
N LEU A 211 4.68 -8.68 9.72
CA LEU A 211 3.60 -8.72 8.72
C LEU A 211 4.05 -9.42 7.44
N GLY A 212 3.09 -10.10 6.82
CA GLY A 212 3.31 -10.75 5.53
C GLY A 212 4.16 -12.02 5.61
N ASN A 213 4.46 -12.57 4.43
CA ASN A 213 5.19 -13.82 4.25
C ASN A 213 6.50 -13.68 3.43
N ARG A 214 6.79 -12.47 2.94
CA ARG A 214 7.98 -12.17 2.13
C ARG A 214 8.43 -10.73 2.37
N THR A 215 9.74 -10.50 2.42
CA THR A 215 10.33 -9.17 2.63
C THR A 215 11.31 -8.86 1.51
N ILE A 216 11.13 -7.69 0.91
CA ILE A 216 11.98 -7.17 -0.17
C ILE A 216 12.68 -5.92 0.32
N MET A 217 13.97 -5.79 0.00
CA MET A 217 14.73 -4.55 0.20
C MET A 217 15.06 -3.92 -1.14
N MET A 218 14.83 -2.62 -1.24
CA MET A 218 15.21 -1.82 -2.41
C MET A 218 16.32 -0.83 -2.09
N ASP A 219 17.24 -0.68 -3.03
CA ASP A 219 18.24 0.40 -3.03
C ASP A 219 18.51 0.88 -4.46
N LYS A 220 18.64 2.20 -4.65
CA LYS A 220 18.97 2.86 -5.93
C LYS A 220 18.17 2.33 -7.13
N GLY A 221 16.87 2.12 -6.93
CA GLY A 221 15.95 1.66 -7.97
C GLY A 221 16.00 0.16 -8.29
N LYS A 222 16.69 -0.65 -7.49
CA LYS A 222 16.82 -2.10 -7.66
C LYS A 222 16.28 -2.86 -6.45
N ILE A 223 15.84 -4.11 -6.66
CA ILE A 223 15.64 -5.07 -5.59
C ILE A 223 17.01 -5.68 -5.26
N VAL A 224 17.44 -5.50 -4.02
CA VAL A 224 18.77 -5.94 -3.52
C VAL A 224 18.68 -7.09 -2.54
N MET A 225 17.49 -7.36 -1.99
CA MET A 225 17.20 -8.52 -1.16
C MET A 225 15.75 -8.94 -1.40
N ASP A 226 15.52 -10.25 -1.39
CA ASP A 226 14.18 -10.85 -1.56
C ASP A 226 14.16 -12.17 -0.78
N VAL A 227 13.50 -12.18 0.38
CA VAL A 227 13.51 -13.31 1.33
C VAL A 227 12.10 -13.73 1.70
N SER A 228 11.90 -15.05 1.82
CA SER A 228 10.63 -15.69 2.18
C SER A 228 10.86 -16.99 2.92
N GLY A 229 9.79 -17.60 3.47
CA GLY A 229 9.86 -18.89 4.15
C GLY A 229 10.84 -18.90 5.32
N ASP A 230 11.59 -20.00 5.48
CA ASP A 230 12.48 -20.23 6.62
C ASP A 230 13.61 -19.20 6.71
N GLU A 231 14.15 -18.75 5.59
CA GLU A 231 15.16 -17.69 5.57
C GLU A 231 14.60 -16.40 6.20
N ARG A 232 13.39 -16.00 5.81
CA ARG A 232 12.74 -14.81 6.39
C ARG A 232 12.40 -15.01 7.87
N ALA A 233 11.93 -16.20 8.25
CA ALA A 233 11.54 -16.51 9.63
C ALA A 233 12.73 -16.46 10.61
N ALA A 234 13.94 -16.71 10.12
CA ALA A 234 15.17 -16.64 10.90
C ALA A 234 15.74 -15.22 11.05
N LEU A 235 15.25 -14.25 10.26
CA LEU A 235 15.76 -12.86 10.28
C LEU A 235 15.29 -12.09 11.52
N THR A 236 16.23 -11.40 12.14
CA THR A 236 15.95 -10.37 13.16
C THR A 236 16.01 -8.97 12.55
N VAL A 237 15.50 -7.98 13.29
CA VAL A 237 15.64 -6.57 12.92
C VAL A 237 17.11 -6.19 12.74
N ASN A 238 17.98 -6.69 13.61
CA ASN A 238 19.43 -6.44 13.51
C ASN A 238 20.03 -6.99 12.22
N ASP A 239 19.59 -8.17 11.77
CA ASP A 239 20.07 -8.75 10.50
C ASP A 239 19.63 -7.89 9.31
N LEU A 240 18.39 -7.39 9.31
CA LEU A 240 17.93 -6.45 8.28
C LEU A 240 18.77 -5.17 8.28
N LEU A 241 19.07 -4.62 9.46
CA LEU A 241 19.90 -3.41 9.59
C LEU A 241 21.33 -3.64 9.11
N LEU A 242 21.92 -4.79 9.41
CA LEU A 242 23.26 -5.16 8.94
C LEU A 242 23.27 -5.29 7.41
N ARG A 243 22.36 -6.07 6.84
CA ARG A 243 22.24 -6.21 5.37
C ARG A 243 22.00 -4.85 4.69
N PHE A 244 21.19 -3.98 5.30
CA PHE A 244 20.97 -2.63 4.78
C PHE A 244 22.27 -1.80 4.76
N ARG A 245 23.08 -1.84 5.83
CA ARG A 245 24.38 -1.12 5.91
C ARG A 245 25.38 -1.65 4.88
N GLU A 246 25.48 -2.94 4.72
CA GLU A 246 26.37 -3.59 3.74
C GLU A 246 26.04 -3.16 2.31
N ILE A 247 24.74 -3.11 1.96
CA ILE A 247 24.27 -2.78 0.62
C ILE A 247 24.35 -1.27 0.35
N SER A 248 23.89 -0.44 1.29
CA SER A 248 23.80 1.02 1.08
C SER A 248 25.12 1.73 1.22
N GLY A 249 26.13 1.12 1.87
CA GLY A 249 27.42 1.73 2.18
C GLY A 249 27.32 2.94 3.11
N LYS A 250 26.15 3.17 3.73
CA LYS A 250 25.90 4.29 4.64
C LYS A 250 25.52 3.78 6.01
N ALA A 251 26.08 4.38 7.07
CA ALA A 251 25.50 4.29 8.39
C ALA A 251 24.08 4.87 8.34
N LEU A 252 23.15 4.23 9.02
CA LEU A 252 21.78 4.75 9.15
C LEU A 252 21.84 6.06 9.96
N ASP A 253 21.74 7.19 9.28
CA ASP A 253 21.68 8.51 9.90
C ASP A 253 20.27 8.87 10.44
N ASN A 254 19.36 7.90 10.55
CA ASN A 254 17.99 8.20 10.99
C ASN A 254 17.48 7.20 12.02
N ASP A 255 17.31 7.67 13.25
CA ASP A 255 16.55 7.06 14.35
C ASP A 255 15.14 6.60 13.96
N ARG A 256 14.59 7.09 12.84
CA ARG A 256 13.23 6.73 12.35
C ARG A 256 13.08 5.30 11.85
N MET A 257 14.17 4.62 11.48
CA MET A 257 14.11 3.18 11.10
C MET A 257 14.19 2.26 12.32
N LEU A 258 14.58 2.79 13.47
CA LEU A 258 14.74 2.08 14.73
C LEU A 258 13.59 2.35 15.72
N LEU A 259 12.78 3.38 15.50
CA LEU A 259 11.68 3.71 16.41
C LEU A 259 10.42 2.94 16.05
N ILE A 260 10.11 2.12 16.94
CA ILE A 260 8.95 1.42 17.46
C ILE A 260 7.64 2.14 17.14
#